data_dbeb84d86e24d9675148d868871c210e
#
_entry.id   dbeb84d86e24d9675148d868871c210e
#
_cell.length_a   1.000
_cell.length_b   1.000
_cell.length_c   1.000
_cell.angle_alpha   90.00
_cell.angle_beta   90.00
_cell.angle_gamma   90.00
#
_symmetry.space_group_name_H-M   'P 1'
#
loop_
_entity.id
_entity.type
_entity.pdbx_description
1 polymer ?
#
loop_
_entity_poly.entity_id
_entity_poly.type
_entity_poly.pdbx_seq_one_letter_code
_entity_poly.pdbx_strand_id
1 'polypeptide(L)'
;MIYNLNGEEYVVEIVKKRNRHTYIRVKDDLTIYVTTNHLVTTKSIEKLLDENKDYLEKMINKRKKENIKNSELYILGKRYNLIIADVKKIEISGNNLYVSSEKYLNNWIKRETKKIFLKRLEYVYNLFEEKIPFPKLRIRGMKTRWGVCNRKLEVVTLNSKLIREDISKIDYVIVHELSHFVHFDHSSAFWSVVSKYCPDYKKIRKELKDGE
;
A
#
# COMPACT_ATOMS: atom_id res chain seq x y z
N MET A 1 -2.52 24.74 -14.93
CA MET A 1 -1.38 25.69 -14.88
C MET A 1 -0.09 24.91 -14.68
N ILE A 2 1.06 25.51 -14.96
CA ILE A 2 2.38 24.92 -14.67
C ILE A 2 2.92 25.61 -13.41
N TYR A 3 3.55 24.84 -12.52
CA TYR A 3 4.22 25.33 -11.32
C TYR A 3 5.66 24.84 -11.30
N ASN A 4 6.61 25.76 -11.08
CA ASN A 4 8.03 25.43 -11.01
C ASN A 4 8.43 25.17 -9.55
N LEU A 5 8.95 23.96 -9.27
CA LEU A 5 9.48 23.59 -7.97
C LEU A 5 10.94 23.16 -8.13
N ASN A 6 11.87 23.94 -7.58
CA ASN A 6 13.31 23.62 -7.61
C ASN A 6 13.88 23.38 -9.02
N GLY A 7 13.36 24.08 -10.05
CA GLY A 7 13.79 23.95 -11.45
C GLY A 7 13.06 22.86 -12.25
N GLU A 8 12.18 22.08 -11.62
CA GLU A 8 11.30 21.12 -12.32
C GLU A 8 9.89 21.71 -12.50
N GLU A 9 9.29 21.49 -13.66
CA GLU A 9 7.93 21.92 -13.98
C GLU A 9 6.91 20.84 -13.68
N TYR A 10 5.84 21.22 -12.96
CA TYR A 10 4.74 20.32 -12.61
C TYR A 10 3.42 20.88 -13.11
N VAL A 11 2.59 20.00 -13.69
CA VAL A 11 1.22 20.34 -14.06
C VAL A 11 0.38 20.49 -12.79
N VAL A 12 -0.34 21.60 -12.67
CA VAL A 12 -1.30 21.82 -11.59
C VAL A 12 -2.71 21.79 -12.15
N GLU A 13 -3.48 20.82 -11.73
CA GLU A 13 -4.90 20.65 -12.03
C GLU A 13 -5.75 21.21 -10.88
N ILE A 14 -6.58 22.21 -11.18
CA ILE A 14 -7.41 22.87 -10.19
C ILE A 14 -8.87 22.45 -10.39
N VAL A 15 -9.45 21.86 -9.34
CA VAL A 15 -10.87 21.48 -9.34
C VAL A 15 -11.63 22.28 -8.31
N LYS A 16 -12.61 23.05 -8.79
CA LYS A 16 -13.51 23.85 -7.97
C LYS A 16 -14.66 22.99 -7.45
N LYS A 17 -14.85 22.99 -6.12
CA LYS A 17 -15.94 22.27 -5.43
C LYS A 17 -16.50 23.14 -4.30
N ARG A 18 -17.64 22.76 -3.74
CA ARG A 18 -18.15 23.38 -2.50
C ARG A 18 -17.37 22.87 -1.28
N ASN A 19 -16.11 23.27 -1.19
CA ASN A 19 -15.21 22.91 -0.09
C ASN A 19 -14.98 24.12 0.81
N ARG A 20 -14.87 23.88 2.13
CA ARG A 20 -14.46 24.88 3.11
C ARG A 20 -12.95 25.11 3.09
N HIS A 21 -12.17 24.09 2.75
CA HIS A 21 -10.71 24.09 2.76
C HIS A 21 -10.15 23.76 1.38
N THR A 22 -8.93 24.21 1.11
CA THR A 22 -8.15 23.79 -0.05
C THR A 22 -7.33 22.56 0.29
N TYR A 23 -7.37 21.56 -0.58
CA TYR A 23 -6.62 20.30 -0.45
C TYR A 23 -5.65 20.15 -1.60
N ILE A 24 -4.40 19.82 -1.29
CA ILE A 24 -3.34 19.55 -2.27
C ILE A 24 -3.03 18.05 -2.23
N ARG A 25 -2.92 17.43 -3.39
CA ARG A 25 -2.50 16.04 -3.56
C ARG A 25 -1.57 15.92 -4.75
N VAL A 26 -0.65 14.96 -4.73
CA VAL A 26 0.18 14.62 -5.89
C VAL A 26 -0.33 13.29 -6.45
N LYS A 27 -0.72 13.30 -7.74
CA LYS A 27 -1.16 12.10 -8.47
C LYS A 27 0.04 11.21 -8.84
N ASP A 28 -0.25 9.99 -9.35
CA ASP A 28 0.77 9.03 -9.76
C ASP A 28 1.62 9.55 -10.94
N ASP A 29 1.05 10.38 -11.82
CA ASP A 29 1.72 11.08 -12.92
C ASP A 29 2.46 12.34 -12.49
N LEU A 30 2.61 12.58 -11.18
CA LEU A 30 3.22 13.75 -10.55
C LEU A 30 2.41 15.05 -10.74
N THR A 31 1.19 15.00 -11.28
CA THR A 31 0.29 16.16 -11.35
C THR A 31 -0.07 16.63 -9.94
N ILE A 32 0.12 17.90 -9.66
CA ILE A 32 -0.33 18.56 -8.42
C ILE A 32 -1.83 18.82 -8.55
N TYR A 33 -2.65 18.05 -7.82
CA TYR A 33 -4.10 18.15 -7.86
C TYR A 33 -4.62 18.98 -6.68
N VAL A 34 -5.18 20.16 -7.00
CA VAL A 34 -5.69 21.12 -6.01
C VAL A 34 -7.21 21.11 -6.06
N THR A 35 -7.86 20.78 -4.93
CA THR A 35 -9.31 20.90 -4.78
C THR A 35 -9.63 22.04 -3.84
N THR A 36 -10.40 23.04 -4.33
CA THR A 36 -10.69 24.26 -3.58
C THR A 36 -12.10 24.75 -3.84
N ASN A 37 -12.53 25.82 -3.13
CA ASN A 37 -13.84 26.44 -3.39
C ASN A 37 -13.80 27.38 -4.62
N HIS A 38 -14.97 27.82 -5.05
CA HIS A 38 -15.11 28.63 -6.27
C HIS A 38 -14.52 30.05 -6.15
N LEU A 39 -14.34 30.56 -4.93
CA LEU A 39 -13.88 31.94 -4.67
C LEU A 39 -12.36 32.06 -4.69
N VAL A 40 -11.62 30.97 -4.52
CA VAL A 40 -10.15 31.00 -4.50
C VAL A 40 -9.60 31.23 -5.89
N THR A 41 -8.77 32.25 -6.06
CA THR A 41 -8.14 32.61 -7.35
C THR A 41 -6.92 31.76 -7.64
N THR A 42 -6.50 31.69 -8.90
CA THR A 42 -5.27 31.00 -9.31
C THR A 42 -4.03 31.60 -8.60
N LYS A 43 -3.95 32.94 -8.47
CA LYS A 43 -2.87 33.62 -7.73
C LYS A 43 -2.82 33.19 -6.26
N SER A 44 -3.98 33.00 -5.62
CA SER A 44 -4.03 32.50 -4.24
C SER A 44 -3.56 31.06 -4.12
N ILE A 45 -3.77 30.25 -5.16
CA ILE A 45 -3.27 28.86 -5.20
C ILE A 45 -1.75 28.86 -5.40
N GLU A 46 -1.20 29.69 -6.30
CA GLU A 46 0.25 29.83 -6.48
C GLU A 46 0.91 30.21 -5.15
N LYS A 47 0.42 31.26 -4.49
CA LYS A 47 0.92 31.68 -3.17
C LYS A 47 0.86 30.54 -2.14
N LEU A 48 -0.23 29.78 -2.11
CA LEU A 48 -0.38 28.61 -1.21
C LEU A 48 0.65 27.51 -1.51
N LEU A 49 0.96 27.26 -2.78
CA LEU A 49 1.99 26.29 -3.18
C LEU A 49 3.38 26.76 -2.76
N ASP A 50 3.68 28.07 -2.92
CA ASP A 50 4.95 28.68 -2.50
C ASP A 50 5.13 28.62 -0.97
N GLU A 51 4.10 28.97 -0.21
CA GLU A 51 4.11 28.91 1.26
C GLU A 51 4.30 27.47 1.79
N ASN A 52 3.93 26.46 1.01
CA ASN A 52 4.03 25.05 1.37
C ASN A 52 5.05 24.28 0.52
N LYS A 53 6.04 24.97 -0.04
CA LYS A 53 7.02 24.40 -0.97
C LYS A 53 7.72 23.17 -0.44
N ASP A 54 8.22 23.20 0.79
CA ASP A 54 8.93 22.08 1.42
C ASP A 54 8.04 20.84 1.61
N TYR A 55 6.77 21.08 1.95
CA TYR A 55 5.80 19.99 2.10
C TYR A 55 5.43 19.38 0.76
N LEU A 56 5.25 20.21 -0.26
CA LEU A 56 4.99 19.78 -1.63
C LEU A 56 6.15 18.96 -2.20
N GLU A 57 7.38 19.40 -1.97
CA GLU A 57 8.58 18.65 -2.36
C GLU A 57 8.63 17.26 -1.71
N LYS A 58 8.36 17.18 -0.40
CA LYS A 58 8.27 15.89 0.29
C LYS A 58 7.20 14.98 -0.31
N MET A 59 6.03 15.53 -0.68
CA MET A 59 4.96 14.76 -1.31
C MET A 59 5.37 14.25 -2.70
N ILE A 60 6.02 15.08 -3.52
CA ILE A 60 6.49 14.72 -4.86
C ILE A 60 7.59 13.66 -4.76
N ASN A 61 8.59 13.85 -3.89
CA ASN A 61 9.67 12.91 -3.69
C ASN A 61 9.17 11.56 -3.17
N LYS A 62 8.18 11.58 -2.27
CA LYS A 62 7.49 10.35 -1.84
C LYS A 62 6.84 9.66 -3.04
N ARG A 63 6.10 10.40 -3.87
CA ARG A 63 5.43 9.85 -5.06
C ARG A 63 6.41 9.30 -6.10
N LYS A 64 7.52 10.02 -6.37
CA LYS A 64 8.60 9.55 -7.25
C LYS A 64 9.15 8.20 -6.76
N LYS A 65 9.44 8.07 -5.46
CA LYS A 65 9.91 6.80 -4.85
C LYS A 65 8.88 5.68 -4.98
N GLU A 66 7.60 5.96 -4.74
CA GLU A 66 6.51 5.00 -4.91
C GLU A 66 6.37 4.54 -6.37
N ASN A 67 6.50 5.46 -7.33
CA ASN A 67 6.43 5.14 -8.75
C ASN A 67 7.59 4.23 -9.17
N ILE A 68 8.82 4.50 -8.71
CA ILE A 68 9.98 3.62 -8.94
C ILE A 68 9.70 2.25 -8.33
N LYS A 69 9.31 2.18 -7.06
CA LYS A 69 8.96 0.92 -6.40
C LYS A 69 7.84 0.17 -7.13
N ASN A 70 6.86 0.90 -7.69
CA ASN A 70 5.73 0.29 -8.41
C ASN A 70 6.12 -0.22 -9.81
N SER A 71 7.11 0.38 -10.47
CA SER A 71 7.64 -0.09 -11.76
C SER A 71 8.53 -1.32 -11.63
N GLU A 72 9.12 -1.55 -10.45
CA GLU A 72 9.96 -2.70 -10.17
C GLU A 72 9.14 -3.92 -9.75
N LEU A 73 9.55 -5.10 -10.15
CA LEU A 73 8.92 -6.35 -9.74
C LEU A 73 9.48 -6.82 -8.40
N TYR A 74 8.68 -6.71 -7.34
CA TYR A 74 8.97 -7.27 -6.03
C TYR A 74 8.01 -8.43 -5.72
N ILE A 75 8.54 -9.51 -5.15
CA ILE A 75 7.76 -10.64 -4.65
C ILE A 75 8.39 -11.08 -3.34
N LEU A 76 7.63 -11.03 -2.25
CA LEU A 76 8.06 -11.35 -0.89
C LEU A 76 9.35 -10.61 -0.48
N GLY A 77 9.40 -9.29 -0.73
CA GLY A 77 10.53 -8.42 -0.42
C GLY A 77 11.71 -8.54 -1.39
N LYS A 78 11.75 -9.54 -2.25
CA LYS A 78 12.84 -9.75 -3.19
C LYS A 78 12.54 -9.07 -4.53
N ARG A 79 13.53 -8.30 -5.04
CA ARG A 79 13.47 -7.67 -6.35
C ARG A 79 13.84 -8.65 -7.46
N TYR A 80 13.07 -8.61 -8.55
CA TYR A 80 13.32 -9.41 -9.74
C TYR A 80 13.42 -8.54 -10.99
N ASN A 81 14.34 -8.90 -11.88
CA ASN A 81 14.41 -8.39 -13.24
C ASN A 81 13.45 -9.23 -14.10
N LEU A 82 12.46 -8.58 -14.70
CA LEU A 82 11.51 -9.25 -15.58
C LEU A 82 12.14 -9.44 -16.96
N ILE A 83 12.14 -10.68 -17.45
CA ILE A 83 12.64 -11.04 -18.79
C ILE A 83 11.51 -11.75 -19.53
N ILE A 84 11.08 -11.17 -20.64
CA ILE A 84 10.13 -11.82 -21.56
C ILE A 84 10.93 -12.79 -22.45
N ALA A 85 10.60 -14.07 -22.38
CA ALA A 85 11.25 -15.14 -23.09
C ALA A 85 10.25 -16.24 -23.48
N ASP A 86 10.58 -17.06 -24.46
CA ASP A 86 9.75 -18.21 -24.85
C ASP A 86 9.90 -19.35 -23.84
N VAL A 87 9.18 -19.21 -22.72
CA VAL A 87 9.15 -20.20 -21.63
C VAL A 87 7.73 -20.71 -21.40
N LYS A 88 7.58 -22.01 -21.17
CA LYS A 88 6.27 -22.64 -20.89
C LYS A 88 5.77 -22.36 -19.46
N LYS A 89 6.68 -22.10 -18.53
CA LYS A 89 6.40 -21.83 -17.11
C LYS A 89 7.25 -20.63 -16.67
N ILE A 90 6.89 -20.02 -15.53
CA ILE A 90 7.74 -19.03 -14.89
C ILE A 90 9.01 -19.73 -14.39
N GLU A 91 10.15 -19.20 -14.78
CA GLU A 91 11.47 -19.67 -14.37
C GLU A 91 12.17 -18.55 -13.59
N ILE A 92 12.79 -18.91 -12.47
CA ILE A 92 13.51 -17.97 -11.62
C ILE A 92 14.96 -18.44 -11.53
N SER A 93 15.88 -17.59 -11.99
CA SER A 93 17.31 -17.80 -11.88
C SER A 93 17.98 -16.58 -11.22
N GLY A 94 18.44 -16.73 -9.99
CA GLY A 94 18.95 -15.63 -9.19
C GLY A 94 17.90 -14.53 -8.97
N ASN A 95 18.14 -13.34 -9.52
CA ASN A 95 17.21 -12.21 -9.51
C ASN A 95 16.45 -12.04 -10.84
N ASN A 96 16.62 -12.95 -11.81
CA ASN A 96 15.91 -12.90 -13.07
C ASN A 96 14.66 -13.77 -13.03
N LEU A 97 13.54 -13.22 -13.50
CA LEU A 97 12.27 -13.91 -13.64
C LEU A 97 11.87 -13.94 -15.11
N TYR A 98 11.87 -15.12 -15.68
CA TYR A 98 11.54 -15.38 -17.08
C TYR A 98 10.07 -15.72 -17.22
N VAL A 99 9.39 -15.11 -18.17
CA VAL A 99 7.96 -15.28 -18.40
C VAL A 99 7.61 -15.04 -19.87
N SER A 100 6.60 -15.77 -20.37
CA SER A 100 6.17 -15.63 -21.77
C SER A 100 5.43 -14.33 -22.08
N SER A 101 4.80 -13.69 -21.08
CA SER A 101 4.12 -12.39 -21.24
C SER A 101 3.77 -11.77 -19.90
N GLU A 102 3.57 -10.44 -19.87
CA GLU A 102 3.09 -9.74 -18.68
C GLU A 102 1.71 -10.23 -18.22
N LYS A 103 0.82 -10.57 -19.14
CA LYS A 103 -0.50 -11.13 -18.83
C LYS A 103 -0.35 -12.46 -18.08
N TYR A 104 0.56 -13.31 -18.50
CA TYR A 104 0.86 -14.57 -17.83
C TYR A 104 1.45 -14.33 -16.44
N LEU A 105 2.39 -13.39 -16.29
CA LEU A 105 2.97 -12.99 -15.02
C LEU A 105 1.88 -12.51 -14.04
N ASN A 106 1.01 -11.59 -14.47
CA ASN A 106 -0.06 -11.04 -13.64
C ASN A 106 -1.02 -12.12 -13.14
N ASN A 107 -1.36 -13.08 -13.97
CA ASN A 107 -2.21 -14.21 -13.58
C ASN A 107 -1.50 -15.14 -12.60
N TRP A 108 -0.21 -15.39 -12.79
CA TRP A 108 0.60 -16.18 -11.89
C TRP A 108 0.75 -15.48 -10.53
N ILE A 109 1.06 -14.18 -10.49
CA ILE A 109 1.14 -13.40 -9.25
C ILE A 109 -0.19 -13.49 -8.47
N LYS A 110 -1.33 -13.34 -9.14
CA LYS A 110 -2.64 -13.46 -8.47
C LYS A 110 -2.83 -14.83 -7.81
N ARG A 111 -2.45 -15.91 -8.50
CA ARG A 111 -2.56 -17.28 -7.96
C ARG A 111 -1.62 -17.50 -6.77
N GLU A 112 -0.36 -17.11 -6.92
CA GLU A 112 0.64 -17.27 -5.86
C GLU A 112 0.31 -16.39 -4.65
N THR A 113 -0.16 -15.14 -4.86
CA THR A 113 -0.65 -14.28 -3.78
C THR A 113 -1.74 -14.96 -2.95
N LYS A 114 -2.75 -15.55 -3.62
CA LYS A 114 -3.82 -16.26 -2.92
C LYS A 114 -3.30 -17.44 -2.10
N LYS A 115 -2.40 -18.22 -2.67
CA LYS A 115 -1.79 -19.40 -2.05
C LYS A 115 -0.95 -19.01 -0.82
N ILE A 116 -0.10 -17.98 -0.99
CA ILE A 116 0.78 -17.52 0.08
C ILE A 116 -0.03 -16.89 1.21
N PHE A 117 -0.98 -16.01 0.89
CA PHE A 117 -1.77 -15.34 1.93
C PHE A 117 -2.66 -16.31 2.70
N LEU A 118 -3.24 -17.32 2.05
CA LEU A 118 -4.00 -18.35 2.74
C LEU A 118 -3.10 -19.14 3.69
N LYS A 119 -1.95 -19.61 3.21
CA LYS A 119 -0.98 -20.34 4.04
C LYS A 119 -0.49 -19.51 5.23
N ARG A 120 -0.25 -18.18 5.02
CA ARG A 120 0.17 -17.29 6.11
C ARG A 120 -0.97 -17.02 7.10
N LEU A 121 -2.21 -16.87 6.61
CA LEU A 121 -3.38 -16.72 7.45
C LEU A 121 -3.59 -17.96 8.34
N GLU A 122 -3.52 -19.15 7.77
CA GLU A 122 -3.61 -20.41 8.52
C GLU A 122 -2.49 -20.52 9.57
N TYR A 123 -1.25 -20.20 9.18
CA TYR A 123 -0.11 -20.23 10.10
C TYR A 123 -0.32 -19.28 11.29
N VAL A 124 -0.62 -18.00 11.02
CA VAL A 124 -0.81 -16.99 12.07
C VAL A 124 -2.03 -17.32 12.93
N TYR A 125 -3.14 -17.75 12.32
CA TYR A 125 -4.34 -18.16 13.05
C TYR A 125 -4.06 -19.29 14.06
N ASN A 126 -3.26 -20.27 13.68
CA ASN A 126 -2.89 -21.38 14.56
C ASN A 126 -1.97 -20.98 15.73
N LEU A 127 -1.38 -19.77 15.69
CA LEU A 127 -0.63 -19.22 16.81
C LEU A 127 -1.54 -18.57 17.86
N PHE A 128 -2.76 -18.14 17.46
CA PHE A 128 -3.68 -17.44 18.37
C PHE A 128 -4.24 -18.42 19.42
N GLU A 129 -4.09 -18.04 20.67
CA GLU A 129 -4.66 -18.74 21.83
C GLU A 129 -6.10 -18.30 22.10
N GLU A 130 -6.46 -17.11 21.65
CA GLU A 130 -7.79 -16.55 21.76
C GLU A 130 -8.77 -17.30 20.84
N LYS A 131 -9.94 -17.64 21.35
CA LYS A 131 -11.00 -18.31 20.58
C LYS A 131 -11.64 -17.31 19.60
N ILE A 132 -11.12 -17.26 18.40
CA ILE A 132 -11.63 -16.44 17.28
C ILE A 132 -12.09 -17.36 16.14
N PRO A 133 -13.06 -16.94 15.31
CA PRO A 133 -13.43 -17.72 14.12
C PRO A 133 -12.31 -17.71 13.09
N PHE A 134 -12.15 -18.83 12.33
CA PHE A 134 -11.26 -18.82 11.17
C PHE A 134 -11.89 -17.98 10.04
N PRO A 135 -11.30 -16.83 9.67
CA PRO A 135 -11.95 -15.92 8.75
C PRO A 135 -11.82 -16.37 7.30
N LYS A 136 -12.79 -16.00 6.47
CA LYS A 136 -12.68 -16.09 5.01
C LYS A 136 -11.66 -15.07 4.52
N LEU A 137 -10.68 -15.51 3.72
CA LEU A 137 -9.70 -14.63 3.09
C LEU A 137 -10.30 -13.97 1.84
N ARG A 138 -10.18 -12.65 1.77
CA ARG A 138 -10.42 -11.86 0.56
C ARG A 138 -9.15 -11.10 0.18
N ILE A 139 -8.84 -10.99 -1.10
CA ILE A 139 -7.69 -10.23 -1.61
C ILE A 139 -8.22 -9.14 -2.52
N ARG A 140 -7.78 -7.90 -2.28
CA ARG A 140 -8.26 -6.73 -3.03
C ARG A 140 -7.15 -5.68 -3.13
N GLY A 141 -7.08 -4.97 -4.26
CA GLY A 141 -6.28 -3.75 -4.35
C GLY A 141 -6.90 -2.63 -3.51
N MET A 142 -6.13 -2.06 -2.59
CA MET A 142 -6.57 -0.96 -1.72
C MET A 142 -5.56 0.18 -1.80
N LYS A 143 -6.04 1.43 -1.70
CA LYS A 143 -5.18 2.63 -1.82
C LYS A 143 -4.56 3.06 -0.48
N THR A 144 -5.28 2.89 0.64
CA THR A 144 -4.95 3.51 1.94
C THR A 144 -4.87 2.52 3.08
N ARG A 145 -4.98 1.22 2.82
CA ARG A 145 -4.99 0.19 3.87
C ARG A 145 -4.29 -1.07 3.39
N TRP A 146 -3.60 -1.72 4.31
CA TRP A 146 -2.98 -3.01 4.07
C TRP A 146 -3.90 -4.19 4.36
N GLY A 147 -4.83 -4.03 5.30
CA GLY A 147 -5.84 -5.01 5.66
C GLY A 147 -7.16 -4.37 6.11
N VAL A 148 -8.20 -5.19 6.22
CA VAL A 148 -9.51 -4.85 6.81
C VAL A 148 -10.14 -6.11 7.38
N CYS A 149 -10.53 -6.05 8.66
CA CYS A 149 -11.33 -7.07 9.31
C CYS A 149 -12.82 -6.71 9.28
N ASN A 150 -13.66 -7.65 8.85
CA ASN A 150 -15.11 -7.58 9.03
C ASN A 150 -15.56 -8.71 9.97
N ARG A 151 -15.74 -8.38 11.24
CA ARG A 151 -16.12 -9.34 12.29
C ARG A 151 -17.47 -10.01 12.03
N LYS A 152 -18.47 -9.23 11.56
CA LYS A 152 -19.83 -9.75 11.34
C LYS A 152 -19.90 -10.78 10.23
N LEU A 153 -19.08 -10.63 9.20
CA LEU A 153 -19.01 -11.55 8.06
C LEU A 153 -17.89 -12.57 8.19
N GLU A 154 -17.07 -12.48 9.25
CA GLU A 154 -15.88 -13.30 9.47
C GLU A 154 -14.95 -13.26 8.23
N VAL A 155 -14.64 -12.06 7.75
CA VAL A 155 -13.80 -11.86 6.57
C VAL A 155 -12.60 -10.99 6.92
N VAL A 156 -11.41 -11.48 6.61
CA VAL A 156 -10.19 -10.70 6.54
C VAL A 156 -9.88 -10.38 5.08
N THR A 157 -9.78 -9.11 4.75
CA THR A 157 -9.37 -8.63 3.42
C THR A 157 -7.94 -8.14 3.49
N LEU A 158 -7.05 -8.69 2.68
CA LEU A 158 -5.66 -8.27 2.55
C LEU A 158 -5.44 -7.51 1.24
N ASN A 159 -4.59 -6.49 1.28
CA ASN A 159 -4.20 -5.75 0.10
C ASN A 159 -3.32 -6.61 -0.80
N SER A 160 -3.67 -6.72 -2.09
CA SER A 160 -2.87 -7.47 -3.06
C SER A 160 -1.42 -6.97 -3.18
N LYS A 161 -1.15 -5.70 -2.87
CA LYS A 161 0.21 -5.14 -2.86
C LYS A 161 1.13 -5.75 -1.79
N LEU A 162 0.57 -6.36 -0.73
CA LEU A 162 1.35 -7.03 0.32
C LEU A 162 2.25 -8.17 -0.22
N ILE A 163 1.94 -8.74 -1.38
CA ILE A 163 2.81 -9.76 -2.01
C ILE A 163 4.21 -9.20 -2.33
N ARG A 164 4.35 -7.89 -2.43
CA ARG A 164 5.61 -7.20 -2.70
C ARG A 164 6.47 -7.03 -1.44
N GLU A 165 5.86 -7.13 -0.27
CA GLU A 165 6.50 -6.93 1.02
C GLU A 165 7.06 -8.24 1.59
N ASP A 166 7.95 -8.14 2.57
CA ASP A 166 8.47 -9.30 3.29
C ASP A 166 7.38 -10.07 4.03
N ILE A 167 7.62 -11.36 4.26
CA ILE A 167 6.69 -12.23 4.98
C ILE A 167 6.34 -11.67 6.36
N SER A 168 7.29 -11.08 7.07
CA SER A 168 7.05 -10.46 8.38
C SER A 168 6.00 -9.35 8.33
N LYS A 169 5.96 -8.56 7.26
CA LYS A 169 4.95 -7.52 7.05
C LYS A 169 3.58 -8.11 6.72
N ILE A 170 3.55 -9.19 5.95
CA ILE A 170 2.31 -9.94 5.67
C ILE A 170 1.74 -10.49 6.98
N ASP A 171 2.58 -11.13 7.79
CA ASP A 171 2.20 -11.71 9.07
C ASP A 171 1.70 -10.65 10.04
N TYR A 172 2.41 -9.52 10.13
CA TYR A 172 1.96 -8.41 10.97
C TYR A 172 0.56 -7.92 10.59
N VAL A 173 0.28 -7.74 9.28
CA VAL A 173 -1.06 -7.31 8.85
C VAL A 173 -2.10 -8.37 9.20
N ILE A 174 -1.79 -9.66 9.04
CA ILE A 174 -2.69 -10.75 9.43
C ILE A 174 -2.92 -10.74 10.95
N VAL A 175 -1.88 -10.63 11.76
CA VAL A 175 -1.98 -10.50 13.23
C VAL A 175 -2.88 -9.31 13.59
N HIS A 176 -2.68 -8.16 12.96
CA HIS A 176 -3.47 -6.95 13.18
C HIS A 176 -4.96 -7.20 12.90
N GLU A 177 -5.28 -7.80 11.74
CA GLU A 177 -6.67 -8.07 11.35
C GLU A 177 -7.31 -9.17 12.21
N LEU A 178 -6.57 -10.19 12.62
CA LEU A 178 -7.07 -11.21 13.55
C LEU A 178 -7.30 -10.64 14.95
N SER A 179 -6.46 -9.73 15.42
CA SER A 179 -6.61 -9.05 16.73
C SER A 179 -7.92 -8.26 16.81
N HIS A 180 -8.48 -7.82 15.67
CA HIS A 180 -9.79 -7.17 15.65
C HIS A 180 -10.96 -8.13 15.99
N PHE A 181 -10.78 -9.43 15.91
CA PHE A 181 -11.78 -10.36 16.42
C PHE A 181 -11.81 -10.41 17.95
N VAL A 182 -10.68 -10.09 18.59
CA VAL A 182 -10.56 -9.99 20.07
C VAL A 182 -10.99 -8.60 20.54
N HIS A 183 -10.35 -7.54 20.02
CA HIS A 183 -10.63 -6.14 20.36
C HIS A 183 -10.90 -5.34 19.10
N PHE A 184 -12.07 -4.68 19.04
CA PHE A 184 -12.50 -3.97 17.84
C PHE A 184 -11.76 -2.64 17.64
N ASP A 185 -11.44 -1.95 18.70
CA ASP A 185 -10.73 -0.68 18.70
C ASP A 185 -9.20 -0.88 18.75
N HIS A 186 -8.46 0.20 18.53
CA HIS A 186 -7.00 0.19 18.67
C HIS A 186 -6.57 0.63 20.09
N SER A 187 -7.26 0.14 21.13
CA SER A 187 -6.95 0.36 22.54
C SER A 187 -5.62 -0.29 22.95
N SER A 188 -5.19 -0.03 24.18
CA SER A 188 -4.03 -0.70 24.77
C SER A 188 -4.18 -2.24 24.78
N ALA A 189 -5.41 -2.73 25.03
CA ALA A 189 -5.72 -4.17 25.00
C ALA A 189 -5.53 -4.76 23.61
N PHE A 190 -5.98 -4.06 22.54
CA PHE A 190 -5.72 -4.47 21.17
C PHE A 190 -4.21 -4.58 20.89
N TRP A 191 -3.44 -3.54 21.24
CA TRP A 191 -1.99 -3.57 21.00
C TRP A 191 -1.25 -4.58 21.86
N SER A 192 -1.80 -4.95 23.03
CA SER A 192 -1.28 -6.06 23.84
C SER A 192 -1.41 -7.39 23.09
N VAL A 193 -2.56 -7.66 22.47
CA VAL A 193 -2.73 -8.86 21.62
C VAL A 193 -1.79 -8.82 20.43
N VAL A 194 -1.71 -7.70 19.70
CA VAL A 194 -0.78 -7.58 18.55
C VAL A 194 0.66 -7.84 18.97
N SER A 195 1.12 -7.27 20.10
CA SER A 195 2.50 -7.42 20.56
C SER A 195 2.83 -8.85 21.01
N LYS A 196 1.84 -9.60 21.51
CA LYS A 196 1.99 -11.01 21.89
C LYS A 196 2.41 -11.89 20.70
N TYR A 197 1.82 -11.65 19.51
CA TYR A 197 2.06 -12.44 18.30
C TYR A 197 3.05 -11.80 17.31
N CYS A 198 3.30 -10.51 17.45
CA CYS A 198 4.25 -9.75 16.64
C CYS A 198 4.99 -8.73 17.50
N PRO A 199 6.03 -9.12 18.27
CA PRO A 199 6.76 -8.22 19.17
C PRO A 199 7.31 -6.97 18.46
N ASP A 200 7.79 -7.11 17.23
CA ASP A 200 8.38 -6.03 16.43
C ASP A 200 7.33 -5.15 15.69
N TYR A 201 6.05 -5.26 16.04
CA TYR A 201 4.95 -4.60 15.31
C TYR A 201 5.14 -3.10 15.13
N LYS A 202 5.75 -2.40 16.10
CA LYS A 202 5.98 -0.95 16.01
C LYS A 202 6.90 -0.58 14.87
N LYS A 203 7.99 -1.34 14.69
CA LYS A 203 8.95 -1.18 13.61
C LYS A 203 8.30 -1.48 12.27
N ILE A 204 7.66 -2.63 12.15
CA ILE A 204 6.99 -3.08 10.90
C ILE A 204 5.89 -2.12 10.49
N ARG A 205 5.08 -1.64 11.45
CA ARG A 205 4.03 -0.64 11.21
C ARG A 205 4.60 0.68 10.68
N LYS A 206 5.74 1.13 11.21
CA LYS A 206 6.42 2.33 10.72
C LYS A 206 6.90 2.13 9.28
N GLU A 207 7.57 1.03 8.98
CA GLU A 207 8.04 0.70 7.63
C GLU A 207 6.90 0.64 6.60
N LEU A 208 5.74 0.06 6.97
CA LEU A 208 4.55 0.01 6.10
C LEU A 208 3.93 1.38 5.87
N LYS A 209 3.99 2.31 6.85
CA LYS A 209 3.53 3.69 6.68
C LYS A 209 4.47 4.53 5.82
N ASP A 210 5.77 4.34 5.98
CA ASP A 210 6.79 5.06 5.21
C ASP A 210 6.85 4.57 3.75
N GLY A 211 6.29 3.40 3.47
CA GLY A 211 6.16 2.82 2.14
C GLY A 211 4.81 3.09 1.43
N GLU A 212 3.88 3.84 2.10
CA GLU A 212 2.59 4.27 1.53
C GLU A 212 2.64 5.60 0.79
#